data_2d09856e78e4e885af0277a187ecc466
#
_entry.id   2d09856e78e4e885af0277a187ecc466
#
_cell.length_a   1.000
_cell.length_b   1.000
_cell.length_c   1.000
_cell.angle_alpha   90.00
_cell.angle_beta   90.00
_cell.angle_gamma   90.00
#
_symmetry.space_group_name_H-M   'P 1'
#
loop_
_entity.id
_entity.type
_entity.pdbx_description
1 polymer ?
#
loop_
_entity_poly.entity_id
_entity_poly.type
_entity_poly.pdbx_seq_one_letter_code
_entity_poly.pdbx_strand_id
1 'polypeptide(L)'
;MLPVYAYGHDFGNAETCGVLFDRGIQRAITLPSATALGSLHDLAQKRSAISDSYTDSLTEALKKGEYVLEYNGGELFLGELALKQSRTATAARGDISRYWSPRSLHLLLSASGSLIPHPEYHLNIVTGLPVETFVNADIRKKVKQALEGEHRFTLNGVHRLAVVRVMKIIMEGAGAIIAHGANGEIMQGCIDPGGRTTDLFVAEGQSPILHLCKGKELGVEIAADMLSSRFQAKYHRPLKPGETRELLHAHVNKRTYPAIHANGVQVNEYELRHWIEAALASVGNEITSFVGTVWNTSESGAVGSDIAVVLLVGGGAYYFAEPLKARVPHLVVPQRPELANAIGYAALSHELSQRLRTVA
;
A
#
# COMPACT_ATOMS: atom_id res chain seq x y z
N MET A 1 3.18 -32.48 4.67
CA MET A 1 4.01 -31.31 4.28
C MET A 1 3.06 -30.14 4.06
N LEU A 2 3.32 -28.99 4.69
CA LEU A 2 2.48 -27.80 4.53
C LEU A 2 2.57 -27.28 3.09
N PRO A 3 1.48 -26.76 2.51
CA PRO A 3 1.50 -26.15 1.19
C PRO A 3 2.39 -24.90 1.22
N VAL A 4 3.13 -24.65 0.13
CA VAL A 4 4.06 -23.53 -0.01
C VAL A 4 3.52 -22.53 -1.01
N TYR A 5 3.37 -21.28 -0.59
CA TYR A 5 2.86 -20.18 -1.40
C TYR A 5 3.92 -19.14 -1.68
N ALA A 6 3.94 -18.64 -2.91
CA ALA A 6 4.72 -17.47 -3.30
C ALA A 6 3.88 -16.21 -3.16
N TYR A 7 4.43 -15.19 -2.50
CA TYR A 7 3.68 -14.02 -2.11
C TYR A 7 4.52 -12.74 -2.28
N GLY A 8 3.90 -11.72 -2.85
CA GLY A 8 4.44 -10.38 -2.90
C GLY A 8 3.69 -9.50 -1.90
N HIS A 9 4.42 -8.76 -1.08
CA HIS A 9 3.83 -7.84 -0.11
C HIS A 9 4.44 -6.46 -0.21
N ASP A 10 3.59 -5.46 -0.43
CA ASP A 10 3.96 -4.06 -0.48
C ASP A 10 3.41 -3.34 0.77
N PHE A 11 4.32 -2.83 1.61
CA PHE A 11 4.02 -2.14 2.87
C PHE A 11 3.82 -0.63 2.65
N GLY A 12 2.83 -0.24 1.85
CA GLY A 12 2.53 1.17 1.64
C GLY A 12 2.12 1.91 2.92
N ASN A 13 2.30 3.24 2.93
CA ASN A 13 1.91 4.09 4.07
C ASN A 13 0.39 4.14 4.27
N ALA A 14 -0.33 4.44 3.20
CA ALA A 14 -1.78 4.55 3.22
C ALA A 14 -2.46 3.19 3.11
N GLU A 15 -1.96 2.33 2.24
CA GLU A 15 -2.49 1.01 1.96
C GLU A 15 -1.37 -0.01 1.85
N THR A 16 -1.61 -1.21 2.36
CA THR A 16 -0.76 -2.38 2.14
C THR A 16 -1.38 -3.27 1.07
N CYS A 17 -0.55 -3.76 0.16
CA CYS A 17 -0.99 -4.60 -0.94
C CYS A 17 -0.34 -5.98 -0.85
N GLY A 18 -1.15 -7.02 -1.02
CA GLY A 18 -0.69 -8.40 -1.06
C GLY A 18 -1.11 -9.09 -2.34
N VAL A 19 -0.19 -9.84 -2.96
CA VAL A 19 -0.46 -10.64 -4.14
C VAL A 19 0.01 -12.07 -3.91
N LEU A 20 -0.92 -12.99 -4.03
CA LEU A 20 -0.67 -14.42 -3.99
C LEU A 20 -0.52 -14.95 -5.42
N PHE A 21 0.58 -15.65 -5.68
CA PHE A 21 0.78 -16.37 -6.94
C PHE A 21 0.60 -17.86 -6.69
N ASP A 22 -0.49 -18.43 -7.19
CA ASP A 22 -0.82 -19.85 -7.00
C ASP A 22 -1.26 -20.48 -8.33
N ARG A 23 -0.46 -21.43 -8.85
CA ARG A 23 -0.74 -22.22 -10.07
C ARG A 23 -1.15 -21.37 -11.29
N GLY A 24 -0.50 -20.24 -11.50
CA GLY A 24 -0.79 -19.32 -12.60
C GLY A 24 -1.96 -18.36 -12.33
N ILE A 25 -2.62 -18.47 -11.17
CA ILE A 25 -3.68 -17.55 -10.75
C ILE A 25 -3.09 -16.53 -9.79
N GLN A 26 -3.34 -15.26 -10.07
CA GLN A 26 -3.01 -14.16 -9.16
C GLN A 26 -4.25 -13.76 -8.38
N ARG A 27 -4.16 -13.82 -7.05
CA ARG A 27 -5.16 -13.24 -6.14
C ARG A 27 -4.54 -12.07 -5.41
N ALA A 28 -5.25 -10.97 -5.29
CA ALA A 28 -4.74 -9.76 -4.70
C ALA A 28 -5.68 -9.19 -3.65
N ILE A 29 -5.10 -8.50 -2.69
CA ILE A 29 -5.80 -7.74 -1.66
C ILE A 29 -5.12 -6.40 -1.45
N THR A 30 -5.94 -5.38 -1.19
CA THR A 30 -5.49 -4.07 -0.74
C THR A 30 -6.23 -3.74 0.55
N LEU A 31 -5.50 -3.34 1.58
CA LEU A 31 -6.03 -2.97 2.88
C LEU A 31 -5.47 -1.60 3.29
N PRO A 32 -6.25 -0.72 3.92
CA PRO A 32 -5.68 0.42 4.62
C PRO A 32 -4.59 -0.03 5.61
N SER A 33 -3.45 0.65 5.62
CA SER A 33 -2.34 0.36 6.55
C SER A 33 -2.66 0.85 7.97
N ALA A 34 -3.82 0.46 8.49
CA ALA A 34 -4.36 0.89 9.77
C ALA A 34 -4.59 -0.30 10.70
N THR A 35 -4.24 -0.13 11.96
CA THR A 35 -4.54 -1.08 13.05
C THR A 35 -5.10 -0.34 14.26
N ALA A 36 -5.99 -0.99 15.01
CA ALA A 36 -6.54 -0.48 16.26
C ALA A 36 -6.80 -1.64 17.21
N LEU A 37 -6.73 -1.41 18.51
CA LEU A 37 -7.17 -2.40 19.51
C LEU A 37 -8.67 -2.64 19.34
N GLY A 38 -9.09 -3.90 19.42
CA GLY A 38 -10.50 -4.26 19.33
C GLY A 38 -10.73 -5.75 19.25
N SER A 39 -11.83 -6.19 19.84
CA SER A 39 -12.21 -7.58 20.01
C SER A 39 -13.36 -7.95 19.08
N LEU A 40 -13.30 -9.16 18.50
CA LEU A 40 -14.39 -9.72 17.70
C LEU A 40 -15.67 -9.88 18.54
N HIS A 41 -15.52 -10.31 19.80
CA HIS A 41 -16.64 -10.46 20.72
C HIS A 41 -17.35 -9.14 20.99
N ASP A 42 -16.60 -8.07 21.34
CA ASP A 42 -17.17 -6.74 21.59
C ASP A 42 -17.86 -6.17 20.34
N LEU A 43 -17.28 -6.42 19.16
CA LEU A 43 -17.87 -6.00 17.89
C LEU A 43 -19.20 -6.71 17.65
N ALA A 44 -19.26 -8.02 17.86
CA ALA A 44 -20.47 -8.83 17.70
C ALA A 44 -21.57 -8.39 18.68
N GLN A 45 -21.25 -8.20 19.96
CA GLN A 45 -22.20 -7.71 20.96
C GLN A 45 -22.78 -6.34 20.58
N LYS A 46 -21.94 -5.40 20.16
CA LYS A 46 -22.41 -4.05 19.75
C LYS A 46 -23.29 -4.09 18.52
N ARG A 47 -23.00 -4.97 17.57
CA ARG A 47 -23.80 -5.11 16.34
C ARG A 47 -25.12 -5.83 16.61
N SER A 48 -25.15 -6.86 17.42
CA SER A 48 -26.39 -7.57 17.81
C SER A 48 -27.33 -6.68 18.63
N ALA A 49 -26.82 -5.77 19.45
CA ALA A 49 -27.62 -4.84 20.23
C ALA A 49 -28.37 -3.79 19.38
N ILE A 50 -27.94 -3.56 18.12
CA ILE A 50 -28.53 -2.58 17.20
C ILE A 50 -29.47 -3.25 16.17
N SER A 51 -29.27 -4.53 15.90
CA SER A 51 -30.04 -5.31 14.94
C SER A 51 -30.83 -6.39 15.65
N ASP A 52 -32.14 -6.47 15.39
CA ASP A 52 -33.02 -7.55 15.91
C ASP A 52 -32.63 -8.94 15.38
N SER A 53 -31.66 -9.03 14.48
CA SER A 53 -31.10 -10.29 14.03
C SER A 53 -29.98 -10.75 14.95
N TYR A 54 -30.33 -11.64 15.87
CA TYR A 54 -29.36 -12.40 16.66
C TYR A 54 -28.56 -13.31 15.73
N THR A 55 -27.27 -13.03 15.54
CA THR A 55 -26.37 -13.91 14.80
C THR A 55 -25.63 -14.78 15.78
N ASP A 56 -25.87 -16.09 15.74
CA ASP A 56 -25.23 -17.09 16.61
C ASP A 56 -23.71 -17.24 16.34
N SER A 57 -23.23 -16.69 15.23
CA SER A 57 -21.83 -16.77 14.82
C SER A 57 -21.13 -15.41 14.93
N LEU A 58 -20.05 -15.37 15.72
CA LEU A 58 -19.18 -14.19 15.82
C LEU A 58 -18.64 -13.73 14.45
N THR A 59 -18.41 -14.67 13.54
CA THR A 59 -17.89 -14.38 12.19
C THR A 59 -18.91 -13.73 11.28
N GLU A 60 -20.22 -13.98 11.49
CA GLU A 60 -21.29 -13.33 10.74
C GLU A 60 -21.43 -11.84 11.08
N ALA A 61 -20.90 -11.42 12.23
CA ALA A 61 -20.83 -10.01 12.58
C ALA A 61 -19.87 -9.20 11.71
N LEU A 62 -18.95 -9.87 10.99
CA LEU A 62 -17.98 -9.21 10.12
C LEU A 62 -18.52 -9.03 8.69
N LYS A 63 -18.34 -7.83 8.14
CA LYS A 63 -18.62 -7.56 6.73
C LYS A 63 -17.43 -8.00 5.87
N LYS A 64 -17.69 -8.26 4.59
CA LYS A 64 -16.62 -8.56 3.63
C LYS A 64 -15.55 -7.46 3.64
N GLY A 65 -14.29 -7.84 3.81
CA GLY A 65 -13.16 -6.91 3.88
C GLY A 65 -12.89 -6.34 5.27
N GLU A 66 -13.63 -6.76 6.30
CA GLU A 66 -13.32 -6.45 7.70
C GLU A 66 -12.49 -7.58 8.31
N TYR A 67 -11.45 -7.22 9.07
CA TYR A 67 -10.51 -8.18 9.65
C TYR A 67 -10.28 -7.91 11.12
N VAL A 68 -10.35 -9.00 11.91
CA VAL A 68 -9.95 -9.06 13.31
C VAL A 68 -8.85 -10.09 13.44
N LEU A 69 -7.70 -9.67 13.93
CA LEU A 69 -6.52 -10.51 14.16
C LEU A 69 -6.32 -10.70 15.66
N GLU A 70 -6.23 -11.96 16.09
CA GLU A 70 -5.70 -12.31 17.41
C GLU A 70 -4.26 -12.81 17.24
N TYR A 71 -3.33 -12.16 17.90
CA TYR A 71 -1.92 -12.52 17.84
C TYR A 71 -1.21 -12.21 19.16
N ASN A 72 -0.48 -13.20 19.72
CA ASN A 72 0.25 -13.07 20.98
C ASN A 72 -0.61 -12.53 22.15
N GLY A 73 -1.87 -12.96 22.24
CA GLY A 73 -2.79 -12.56 23.30
C GLY A 73 -3.41 -11.17 23.13
N GLY A 74 -3.14 -10.48 22.03
CA GLY A 74 -3.80 -9.22 21.67
C GLY A 74 -4.81 -9.40 20.54
N GLU A 75 -5.91 -8.65 20.57
CA GLU A 75 -6.90 -8.57 19.49
C GLU A 75 -6.87 -7.20 18.83
N LEU A 76 -6.87 -7.20 17.50
CA LEU A 76 -6.72 -6.00 16.68
C LEU A 76 -7.74 -5.95 15.54
N PHE A 77 -8.35 -4.80 15.35
CA PHE A 77 -9.01 -4.44 14.10
C PHE A 77 -7.98 -3.99 13.07
N LEU A 78 -8.18 -4.37 11.80
CA LEU A 78 -7.29 -4.00 10.71
C LEU A 78 -8.05 -3.35 9.55
N GLY A 79 -7.34 -2.55 8.79
CA GLY A 79 -7.83 -1.92 7.58
C GLY A 79 -9.04 -1.01 7.82
N GLU A 80 -10.07 -1.19 7.02
CA GLU A 80 -11.32 -0.41 7.11
C GLU A 80 -11.99 -0.49 8.48
N LEU A 81 -11.93 -1.68 9.11
CA LEU A 81 -12.53 -1.86 10.43
C LEU A 81 -11.81 -1.01 11.48
N ALA A 82 -10.48 -0.96 11.44
CA ALA A 82 -9.70 -0.10 12.32
C ALA A 82 -10.04 1.39 12.14
N LEU A 83 -10.16 1.86 10.90
CA LEU A 83 -10.52 3.25 10.60
C LEU A 83 -11.93 3.61 11.07
N LYS A 84 -12.88 2.66 10.99
CA LYS A 84 -14.27 2.89 11.40
C LYS A 84 -14.47 2.83 12.91
N GLN A 85 -13.77 1.93 13.60
CA GLN A 85 -13.99 1.66 15.03
C GLN A 85 -13.09 2.46 15.96
N SER A 86 -12.02 3.08 15.45
CA SER A 86 -11.08 3.83 16.27
C SER A 86 -10.84 5.25 15.75
N ARG A 87 -10.87 6.21 16.68
CA ARG A 87 -10.44 7.59 16.41
C ARG A 87 -8.91 7.72 16.40
N THR A 88 -8.23 6.77 16.98
CA THR A 88 -6.77 6.73 17.12
C THR A 88 -6.15 5.58 16.34
N ALA A 89 -6.84 5.10 15.28
CA ALA A 89 -6.25 4.11 14.39
C ALA A 89 -4.87 4.59 13.93
N THR A 90 -3.85 3.81 14.26
CA THR A 90 -2.48 4.21 13.98
C THR A 90 -2.21 3.93 12.51
N ALA A 91 -2.27 4.96 11.69
CA ALA A 91 -1.60 4.95 10.40
C ALA A 91 -0.11 5.23 10.64
N ALA A 92 0.77 4.54 9.92
CA ALA A 92 2.21 4.76 10.04
C ALA A 92 2.58 6.13 9.47
N ARG A 93 2.64 7.15 10.30
CA ARG A 93 3.05 8.48 9.86
C ARG A 93 4.58 8.59 10.00
N GLY A 94 5.29 8.55 8.86
CA GLY A 94 6.66 9.04 8.75
C GLY A 94 7.78 8.27 9.47
N ASP A 95 7.47 7.26 10.28
CA ASP A 95 8.48 6.50 11.00
C ASP A 95 8.98 5.32 10.16
N ILE A 96 10.27 5.34 9.85
CA ILE A 96 10.95 4.26 9.12
C ILE A 96 10.85 2.91 9.86
N SER A 97 10.72 2.92 11.20
CA SER A 97 10.58 1.70 12.00
C SER A 97 9.31 0.92 11.67
N ARG A 98 8.36 1.54 10.96
CA ARG A 98 7.11 0.90 10.53
C ARG A 98 7.35 -0.42 9.77
N TYR A 99 8.43 -0.53 8.99
CA TYR A 99 8.70 -1.72 8.16
C TYR A 99 9.07 -2.97 8.98
N TRP A 100 9.54 -2.81 10.20
CA TRP A 100 9.85 -3.90 11.14
C TRP A 100 9.04 -3.82 12.45
N SER A 101 8.00 -3.00 12.48
CA SER A 101 7.08 -2.91 13.62
C SER A 101 6.14 -4.13 13.67
N PRO A 102 5.56 -4.46 14.82
CA PRO A 102 4.54 -5.50 14.93
C PRO A 102 3.38 -5.30 13.95
N ARG A 103 3.02 -4.05 13.64
CA ARG A 103 1.95 -3.73 12.68
C ARG A 103 2.22 -4.29 11.29
N SER A 104 3.45 -4.21 10.77
CA SER A 104 3.78 -4.75 9.46
C SER A 104 3.56 -6.25 9.39
N LEU A 105 3.94 -6.97 10.45
CA LEU A 105 3.65 -8.39 10.58
C LEU A 105 2.12 -8.64 10.64
N HIS A 106 1.37 -7.87 11.43
CA HIS A 106 -0.08 -8.01 11.54
C HIS A 106 -0.79 -7.82 10.19
N LEU A 107 -0.38 -6.81 9.42
CA LEU A 107 -0.89 -6.56 8.07
C LEU A 107 -0.53 -7.70 7.11
N LEU A 108 0.72 -8.19 7.15
CA LEU A 108 1.15 -9.35 6.35
C LEU A 108 0.32 -10.60 6.65
N LEU A 109 0.17 -10.94 7.94
CA LEU A 109 -0.59 -12.13 8.38
C LEU A 109 -2.06 -12.03 7.98
N SER A 110 -2.67 -10.85 8.12
CA SER A 110 -4.07 -10.64 7.76
C SER A 110 -4.28 -10.67 6.24
N ALA A 111 -3.43 -10.00 5.48
CA ALA A 111 -3.52 -9.98 4.02
C ALA A 111 -3.28 -11.38 3.43
N SER A 112 -2.21 -12.07 3.84
CA SER A 112 -1.93 -13.43 3.36
C SER A 112 -2.98 -14.44 3.83
N GLY A 113 -3.36 -14.38 5.10
CA GLY A 113 -4.38 -15.26 5.68
C GLY A 113 -5.75 -15.12 5.02
N SER A 114 -6.12 -13.94 4.53
CA SER A 114 -7.38 -13.74 3.80
C SER A 114 -7.38 -14.32 2.38
N LEU A 115 -6.21 -14.44 1.76
CA LEU A 115 -6.06 -14.96 0.40
C LEU A 115 -5.80 -16.45 0.34
N ILE A 116 -5.12 -17.01 1.36
CA ILE A 116 -4.71 -18.41 1.39
C ILE A 116 -5.83 -19.28 1.98
N PRO A 117 -6.31 -20.30 1.24
CA PRO A 117 -7.42 -21.12 1.70
C PRO A 117 -7.03 -22.11 2.82
N HIS A 118 -5.76 -22.54 2.86
CA HIS A 118 -5.30 -23.49 3.87
C HIS A 118 -5.05 -22.79 5.21
N PRO A 119 -5.47 -23.37 6.33
CA PRO A 119 -5.23 -22.79 7.65
C PRO A 119 -3.74 -22.82 8.04
N GLU A 120 -2.99 -23.81 7.57
CA GLU A 120 -1.56 -23.96 7.84
C GLU A 120 -0.76 -23.97 6.54
N TYR A 121 0.30 -23.14 6.45
CA TYR A 121 1.06 -22.97 5.22
C TYR A 121 2.47 -22.42 5.43
N HIS A 122 3.35 -22.68 4.45
CA HIS A 122 4.59 -21.94 4.25
C HIS A 122 4.34 -20.75 3.33
N LEU A 123 4.89 -19.60 3.69
CA LEU A 123 4.76 -18.35 2.95
C LEU A 123 6.15 -17.82 2.55
N ASN A 124 6.53 -18.01 1.30
CA ASN A 124 7.71 -17.41 0.74
C ASN A 124 7.36 -16.00 0.26
N ILE A 125 7.98 -14.97 0.84
CA ILE A 125 7.67 -13.58 0.50
C ILE A 125 8.84 -12.87 -0.17
N VAL A 126 8.51 -12.00 -1.11
CA VAL A 126 9.35 -10.87 -1.54
C VAL A 126 8.61 -9.58 -1.17
N THR A 127 9.34 -8.59 -0.72
CA THR A 127 8.83 -7.26 -0.38
C THR A 127 9.76 -6.16 -0.84
N GLY A 128 9.29 -4.92 -0.83
CA GLY A 128 10.05 -3.73 -1.18
C GLY A 128 10.34 -2.82 0.01
N LEU A 129 11.31 -1.95 -0.19
CA LEU A 129 11.58 -0.80 0.65
C LEU A 129 11.81 0.43 -0.23
N PRO A 130 11.42 1.64 0.23
CA PRO A 130 11.75 2.88 -0.46
C PRO A 130 13.24 2.95 -0.77
N VAL A 131 13.57 3.59 -1.88
CA VAL A 131 14.94 3.68 -2.41
C VAL A 131 15.93 4.12 -1.32
N GLU A 132 15.63 5.21 -0.60
CA GLU A 132 16.50 5.75 0.45
C GLU A 132 16.65 4.79 1.66
N THR A 133 15.64 4.00 1.93
CA THR A 133 15.64 3.03 3.03
C THR A 133 16.38 1.75 2.66
N PHE A 134 16.24 1.31 1.43
CA PHE A 134 16.80 0.05 0.94
C PHE A 134 18.33 0.00 1.01
N VAL A 135 19.01 1.12 0.79
CA VAL A 135 20.49 1.16 0.79
C VAL A 135 21.08 0.75 2.16
N ASN A 136 20.33 0.89 3.24
CA ASN A 136 20.76 0.51 4.57
C ASN A 136 20.59 -1.00 4.83
N ALA A 137 21.72 -1.73 4.92
CA ALA A 137 21.72 -3.18 5.14
C ALA A 137 21.12 -3.59 6.49
N ASP A 138 21.32 -2.79 7.56
CA ASP A 138 20.77 -3.09 8.88
C ASP A 138 19.24 -3.00 8.89
N ILE A 139 18.68 -2.06 8.15
CA ILE A 139 17.21 -1.96 8.01
C ILE A 139 16.68 -3.20 7.30
N ARG A 140 17.27 -3.63 6.19
CA ARG A 140 16.84 -4.86 5.50
C ARG A 140 16.93 -6.08 6.43
N LYS A 141 17.97 -6.17 7.25
CA LYS A 141 18.11 -7.24 8.26
C LYS A 141 16.99 -7.18 9.30
N LYS A 142 16.69 -5.99 9.85
CA LYS A 142 15.59 -5.80 10.83
C LYS A 142 14.24 -6.19 10.23
N VAL A 143 13.95 -5.78 8.99
CA VAL A 143 12.70 -6.15 8.29
C VAL A 143 12.60 -7.65 8.13
N LYS A 144 13.69 -8.29 7.67
CA LYS A 144 13.73 -9.75 7.53
C LYS A 144 13.44 -10.43 8.87
N GLN A 145 14.13 -10.04 9.93
CA GLN A 145 13.97 -10.64 11.28
C GLN A 145 12.56 -10.42 11.87
N ALA A 146 11.93 -9.29 11.58
CA ALA A 146 10.59 -8.98 12.10
C ALA A 146 9.47 -9.77 11.40
N LEU A 147 9.71 -10.23 10.17
CA LEU A 147 8.69 -10.92 9.38
C LEU A 147 8.88 -12.44 9.34
N GLU A 148 10.13 -12.95 9.42
CA GLU A 148 10.43 -14.37 9.36
C GLU A 148 10.03 -15.11 10.63
N GLY A 149 9.59 -16.34 10.47
CA GLY A 149 9.33 -17.27 11.57
C GLY A 149 8.01 -18.01 11.47
N GLU A 150 7.71 -18.74 12.53
CA GLU A 150 6.43 -19.42 12.71
C GLU A 150 5.46 -18.50 13.46
N HIS A 151 4.30 -18.23 12.87
CA HIS A 151 3.28 -17.35 13.41
C HIS A 151 1.96 -18.09 13.55
N ARG A 152 1.52 -18.26 14.80
CA ARG A 152 0.20 -18.80 15.15
C ARG A 152 -0.72 -17.63 15.46
N PHE A 153 -1.85 -17.55 14.77
CA PHE A 153 -2.81 -16.45 14.91
C PHE A 153 -4.22 -16.90 14.59
N THR A 154 -5.19 -16.09 15.01
CA THR A 154 -6.59 -16.25 14.63
C THR A 154 -6.96 -15.07 13.72
N LEU A 155 -7.52 -15.35 12.55
CA LEU A 155 -8.05 -14.33 11.64
C LEU A 155 -9.55 -14.54 11.48
N ASN A 156 -10.34 -13.57 11.91
CA ASN A 156 -11.80 -13.65 11.86
C ASN A 156 -12.36 -14.94 12.50
N GLY A 157 -11.82 -15.33 13.66
CA GLY A 157 -12.22 -16.55 14.38
C GLY A 157 -11.61 -17.86 13.83
N VAL A 158 -10.83 -17.82 12.74
CA VAL A 158 -10.19 -19.02 12.15
C VAL A 158 -8.74 -19.10 12.59
N HIS A 159 -8.37 -20.18 13.28
CA HIS A 159 -6.98 -20.45 13.66
C HIS A 159 -6.11 -20.70 12.43
N ARG A 160 -4.91 -20.13 12.42
CA ARG A 160 -3.96 -20.22 11.33
C ARG A 160 -2.53 -20.40 11.83
N LEU A 161 -1.71 -21.05 10.99
CA LEU A 161 -0.27 -21.17 11.13
C LEU A 161 0.41 -20.74 9.82
N ALA A 162 1.17 -19.67 9.86
CA ALA A 162 2.02 -19.24 8.75
C ALA A 162 3.49 -19.40 9.12
N VAL A 163 4.25 -20.17 8.31
CA VAL A 163 5.71 -20.22 8.40
C VAL A 163 6.26 -19.29 7.32
N VAL A 164 6.65 -18.09 7.72
CA VAL A 164 7.08 -17.02 6.83
C VAL A 164 8.59 -17.10 6.56
N ARG A 165 8.96 -17.05 5.28
CA ARG A 165 10.33 -16.95 4.81
C ARG A 165 10.49 -15.74 3.89
N VAL A 166 11.34 -14.80 4.24
CA VAL A 166 11.66 -13.64 3.41
C VAL A 166 12.73 -14.03 2.39
N MET A 167 12.29 -14.25 1.15
CA MET A 167 13.15 -14.69 0.04
C MET A 167 14.07 -13.57 -0.43
N LYS A 168 13.54 -12.35 -0.56
CA LYS A 168 14.29 -11.17 -0.97
C LYS A 168 13.58 -9.90 -0.52
N ILE A 169 14.37 -8.85 -0.30
CA ILE A 169 13.90 -7.47 -0.15
C ILE A 169 14.53 -6.69 -1.30
N ILE A 170 13.74 -5.92 -2.05
CA ILE A 170 14.20 -5.13 -3.21
C ILE A 170 13.78 -3.67 -3.06
N MET A 171 14.24 -2.79 -3.95
CA MET A 171 13.79 -1.39 -3.99
C MET A 171 12.34 -1.29 -4.50
N GLU A 172 11.55 -0.39 -3.95
CA GLU A 172 10.27 0.02 -4.52
C GLU A 172 10.47 0.52 -5.95
N GLY A 173 9.52 0.23 -6.86
CA GLY A 173 9.67 0.46 -8.29
C GLY A 173 10.29 -0.72 -9.05
N ALA A 174 11.24 -1.46 -8.47
CA ALA A 174 11.80 -2.66 -9.11
C ALA A 174 10.74 -3.74 -9.33
N GLY A 175 9.81 -3.90 -8.37
CA GLY A 175 8.68 -4.82 -8.51
C GLY A 175 7.82 -4.48 -9.73
N ALA A 176 7.52 -3.21 -9.93
CA ALA A 176 6.72 -2.76 -11.06
C ALA A 176 7.39 -3.06 -12.42
N ILE A 177 8.70 -2.88 -12.52
CA ILE A 177 9.46 -3.23 -13.73
C ILE A 177 9.40 -4.75 -13.98
N ILE A 178 9.58 -5.56 -12.92
CA ILE A 178 9.44 -7.03 -13.03
C ILE A 178 8.03 -7.42 -13.50
N ALA A 179 6.99 -6.79 -12.96
CA ALA A 179 5.60 -7.05 -13.34
C ALA A 179 5.29 -6.67 -14.78
N HIS A 180 5.92 -5.60 -15.29
CA HIS A 180 5.75 -5.14 -16.67
C HIS A 180 6.55 -5.98 -17.69
N GLY A 181 7.55 -6.71 -17.24
CA GLY A 181 8.50 -7.46 -18.05
C GLY A 181 9.83 -6.71 -18.15
N ALA A 182 10.75 -7.06 -17.25
CA ALA A 182 12.10 -6.50 -17.27
C ALA A 182 12.82 -6.89 -18.59
N ASN A 183 13.34 -5.88 -19.29
CA ASN A 183 14.10 -6.06 -20.52
C ASN A 183 15.57 -5.64 -20.30
N GLY A 184 16.50 -6.55 -20.55
CA GLY A 184 17.94 -6.32 -20.33
C GLY A 184 18.62 -5.39 -21.32
N GLU A 185 17.94 -5.04 -22.41
CA GLU A 185 18.51 -4.26 -23.52
C GLU A 185 18.09 -2.77 -23.47
N ILE A 186 17.16 -2.42 -22.59
CA ILE A 186 16.62 -1.06 -22.50
C ILE A 186 16.60 -0.56 -21.06
N MET A 187 16.73 0.74 -20.92
CA MET A 187 16.54 1.44 -19.65
C MET A 187 15.03 1.57 -19.38
N GLN A 188 14.60 1.08 -18.22
CA GLN A 188 13.21 1.14 -17.75
C GLN A 188 13.15 1.92 -16.45
N GLY A 189 12.17 2.82 -16.33
CA GLY A 189 11.96 3.67 -15.18
C GLY A 189 10.61 3.42 -14.50
N CYS A 190 10.53 3.78 -13.24
CA CYS A 190 9.32 3.74 -12.45
C CYS A 190 9.21 5.02 -11.61
N ILE A 191 8.05 5.67 -11.67
CA ILE A 191 7.63 6.74 -10.76
C ILE A 191 6.56 6.13 -9.89
N ASP A 192 6.80 6.08 -8.58
CA ASP A 192 5.90 5.47 -7.59
C ASP A 192 5.47 6.51 -6.54
N PRO A 193 4.47 7.35 -6.81
CA PRO A 193 3.87 8.20 -5.81
C PRO A 193 2.96 7.37 -4.91
N GLY A 194 3.38 7.15 -3.68
CA GLY A 194 2.64 6.49 -2.62
C GLY A 194 1.77 7.44 -1.80
N GLY A 195 1.39 6.98 -0.60
CA GLY A 195 0.69 7.81 0.38
C GLY A 195 1.57 8.96 0.86
N ARG A 196 2.83 8.70 1.22
CA ARG A 196 3.71 9.67 1.85
C ARG A 196 4.98 9.96 1.07
N THR A 197 5.50 8.99 0.33
CA THR A 197 6.71 9.11 -0.47
C THR A 197 6.41 9.03 -1.96
N THR A 198 7.30 9.59 -2.75
CA THR A 198 7.42 9.30 -4.18
C THR A 198 8.81 8.74 -4.40
N ASP A 199 8.87 7.52 -4.91
CA ASP A 199 10.10 6.83 -5.24
C ASP A 199 10.29 6.78 -6.76
N LEU A 200 11.51 7.13 -7.19
CA LEU A 200 11.98 7.03 -8.57
C LEU A 200 12.97 5.88 -8.64
N PHE A 201 12.72 4.96 -9.54
CA PHE A 201 13.59 3.81 -9.77
C PHE A 201 13.88 3.66 -11.25
N VAL A 202 15.14 3.46 -11.62
CA VAL A 202 15.56 3.19 -12.99
C VAL A 202 16.53 2.01 -13.00
N ALA A 203 16.35 1.12 -13.95
CA ALA A 203 17.24 -0.02 -14.17
C ALA A 203 17.42 -0.31 -15.65
N GLU A 204 18.57 -0.89 -15.99
CA GLU A 204 18.84 -1.57 -17.24
C GLU A 204 18.90 -3.07 -16.94
N GLY A 205 17.90 -3.80 -17.41
CA GLY A 205 17.70 -5.19 -17.00
C GLY A 205 17.50 -5.34 -15.48
N GLN A 206 18.45 -6.03 -14.83
CA GLN A 206 18.45 -6.23 -13.37
C GLN A 206 19.36 -5.27 -12.62
N SER A 207 20.02 -4.35 -13.32
CA SER A 207 21.01 -3.45 -12.74
C SER A 207 20.41 -2.06 -12.49
N PRO A 208 20.18 -1.66 -11.22
CA PRO A 208 19.71 -0.33 -10.90
C PRO A 208 20.73 0.75 -11.31
N ILE A 209 20.25 1.86 -11.86
CA ILE A 209 21.05 3.04 -12.16
C ILE A 209 20.91 4.02 -11.00
N LEU A 210 21.77 3.87 -10.00
CA LEU A 210 21.61 4.45 -8.67
C LEU A 210 21.45 5.97 -8.64
N HIS A 211 22.12 6.73 -9.53
CA HIS A 211 22.00 8.19 -9.55
C HIS A 211 20.61 8.66 -10.07
N LEU A 212 19.86 7.79 -10.77
CA LEU A 212 18.48 8.02 -11.21
C LEU A 212 17.44 7.43 -10.24
N CYS A 213 17.89 6.73 -9.19
CA CYS A 213 17.03 6.18 -8.16
C CYS A 213 17.02 7.12 -6.94
N LYS A 214 15.88 7.71 -6.61
CA LYS A 214 15.72 8.66 -5.51
C LYS A 214 14.34 8.56 -4.89
N GLY A 215 14.27 8.71 -3.56
CA GLY A 215 13.03 8.87 -2.81
C GLY A 215 12.86 10.30 -2.31
N LYS A 216 11.61 10.75 -2.18
CA LYS A 216 11.26 12.02 -1.54
C LYS A 216 10.00 11.86 -0.71
N GLU A 217 9.95 12.49 0.48
CA GLU A 217 8.72 12.60 1.26
C GLU A 217 7.74 13.53 0.54
N LEU A 218 6.94 12.94 -0.35
CA LEU A 218 5.99 13.64 -1.21
C LEU A 218 4.96 12.64 -1.72
N GLY A 219 3.70 12.77 -1.32
CA GLY A 219 2.65 11.81 -1.67
C GLY A 219 1.25 12.32 -1.40
N VAL A 220 0.25 11.45 -1.57
CA VAL A 220 -1.18 11.79 -1.46
C VAL A 220 -1.55 12.31 -0.06
N GLU A 221 -0.87 11.85 1.00
CA GLU A 221 -1.14 12.28 2.37
C GLU A 221 -0.82 13.77 2.59
N ILE A 222 0.12 14.35 1.86
CA ILE A 222 0.38 15.79 1.92
C ILE A 222 -0.84 16.57 1.41
N ALA A 223 -1.45 16.13 0.31
CA ALA A 223 -2.69 16.74 -0.17
C ALA A 223 -3.85 16.55 0.83
N ALA A 224 -3.91 15.38 1.48
CA ALA A 224 -4.88 15.08 2.53
C ALA A 224 -4.71 16.00 3.76
N ASP A 225 -3.46 16.23 4.20
CA ASP A 225 -3.13 17.12 5.31
C ASP A 225 -3.45 18.60 4.97
N MET A 226 -3.18 19.03 3.72
CA MET A 226 -3.56 20.35 3.23
C MET A 226 -5.08 20.54 3.25
N LEU A 227 -5.84 19.55 2.78
CA LEU A 227 -7.30 19.56 2.81
C LEU A 227 -7.83 19.63 4.23
N SER A 228 -7.31 18.79 5.13
CA SER A 228 -7.72 18.75 6.55
C SER A 228 -7.40 20.04 7.27
N SER A 229 -6.26 20.66 6.99
CA SER A 229 -5.85 21.96 7.56
C SER A 229 -6.79 23.10 7.13
N ARG A 230 -7.14 23.16 5.83
CA ARG A 230 -8.11 24.13 5.33
C ARG A 230 -9.49 23.94 5.95
N PHE A 231 -9.92 22.69 6.07
CA PHE A 231 -11.19 22.34 6.70
C PHE A 231 -11.21 22.78 8.17
N GLN A 232 -10.12 22.47 8.91
CA GLN A 232 -9.99 22.86 10.31
C GLN A 232 -9.99 24.39 10.49
N ALA A 233 -9.30 25.13 9.63
CA ALA A 233 -9.27 26.58 9.68
C ALA A 233 -10.68 27.20 9.54
N LYS A 234 -11.54 26.63 8.71
CA LYS A 234 -12.90 27.14 8.48
C LYS A 234 -13.93 26.62 9.47
N TYR A 235 -13.89 25.33 9.77
CA TYR A 235 -14.93 24.63 10.54
C TYR A 235 -14.55 24.29 11.98
N HIS A 236 -13.34 24.68 12.41
CA HIS A 236 -12.80 24.47 13.76
C HIS A 236 -12.76 22.98 14.21
N ARG A 237 -12.78 22.07 13.27
CA ARG A 237 -12.50 20.64 13.46
C ARG A 237 -11.66 20.07 12.30
N PRO A 238 -10.76 19.12 12.53
CA PRO A 238 -10.10 18.43 11.43
C PRO A 238 -11.07 17.46 10.74
N LEU A 239 -10.78 17.11 9.49
CA LEU A 239 -11.36 15.94 8.87
C LEU A 239 -10.82 14.68 9.56
N LYS A 240 -11.67 13.68 9.77
CA LYS A 240 -11.23 12.36 10.22
C LYS A 240 -10.45 11.67 9.08
N PRO A 241 -9.48 10.80 9.40
CA PRO A 241 -8.73 10.07 8.36
C PRO A 241 -9.63 9.32 7.35
N GLY A 242 -10.72 8.71 7.82
CA GLY A 242 -11.70 8.06 6.96
C GLY A 242 -12.46 9.05 6.06
N GLU A 243 -12.88 10.21 6.58
CA GLU A 243 -13.55 11.27 5.79
C GLU A 243 -12.64 11.77 4.67
N THR A 244 -11.37 12.04 4.99
CA THR A 244 -10.39 12.52 4.01
C THR A 244 -10.16 11.48 2.92
N ARG A 245 -9.97 10.21 3.29
CA ARG A 245 -9.78 9.11 2.35
C ARG A 245 -10.99 8.93 1.43
N GLU A 246 -12.20 8.93 1.98
CA GLU A 246 -13.43 8.79 1.20
C GLU A 246 -13.63 9.95 0.22
N LEU A 247 -13.32 11.19 0.63
CA LEU A 247 -13.36 12.38 -0.23
C LEU A 247 -12.38 12.26 -1.40
N LEU A 248 -11.12 11.90 -1.14
CA LEU A 248 -10.10 11.73 -2.18
C LEU A 248 -10.47 10.58 -3.14
N HIS A 249 -10.94 9.45 -2.63
CA HIS A 249 -11.41 8.34 -3.46
C HIS A 249 -12.64 8.71 -4.30
N ALA A 250 -13.60 9.44 -3.73
CA ALA A 250 -14.77 9.91 -4.48
C ALA A 250 -14.34 10.86 -5.61
N HIS A 251 -13.38 11.76 -5.34
CA HIS A 251 -12.84 12.68 -6.33
C HIS A 251 -12.25 11.95 -7.54
N VAL A 252 -11.30 11.04 -7.30
CA VAL A 252 -10.61 10.28 -8.37
C VAL A 252 -11.59 9.43 -9.17
N ASN A 253 -12.54 8.78 -8.50
CA ASN A 253 -13.52 7.92 -9.15
C ASN A 253 -14.71 8.69 -9.73
N LYS A 254 -14.70 10.02 -9.72
CA LYS A 254 -15.78 10.91 -10.20
C LYS A 254 -17.15 10.55 -9.61
N ARG A 255 -17.15 10.17 -8.32
CA ARG A 255 -18.37 9.81 -7.58
C ARG A 255 -18.88 11.04 -6.80
N THR A 256 -20.14 10.97 -6.38
CA THR A 256 -20.68 11.91 -5.39
C THR A 256 -19.87 11.86 -4.11
N TYR A 257 -19.55 13.02 -3.56
CA TYR A 257 -18.81 13.09 -2.31
C TYR A 257 -19.67 12.63 -1.13
N PRO A 258 -19.07 11.99 -0.13
CA PRO A 258 -19.76 11.69 1.10
C PRO A 258 -20.22 12.99 1.77
N ALA A 259 -21.40 12.95 2.40
CA ALA A 259 -21.92 14.09 3.16
C ALA A 259 -21.03 14.34 4.39
N ILE A 260 -20.31 15.44 4.37
CA ILE A 260 -19.48 15.89 5.50
C ILE A 260 -20.27 16.95 6.29
N HIS A 261 -20.40 16.75 7.60
CA HIS A 261 -21.07 17.69 8.49
C HIS A 261 -20.07 18.36 9.44
N ALA A 262 -20.23 19.66 9.60
CA ALA A 262 -19.49 20.45 10.57
C ALA A 262 -20.48 21.39 11.28
N ASN A 263 -20.44 21.41 12.61
CA ASN A 263 -21.30 22.26 13.43
C ASN A 263 -22.81 22.11 13.12
N GLY A 264 -23.24 20.86 12.79
CA GLY A 264 -24.65 20.57 12.46
C GLY A 264 -25.07 20.91 11.03
N VAL A 265 -24.18 21.47 10.21
CA VAL A 265 -24.45 21.87 8.82
C VAL A 265 -23.67 20.99 7.85
N GLN A 266 -24.31 20.60 6.75
CA GLN A 266 -23.62 19.90 5.67
C GLN A 266 -22.70 20.87 4.92
N VAL A 267 -21.45 20.45 4.74
CA VAL A 267 -20.43 21.22 4.04
C VAL A 267 -20.72 21.22 2.53
N ASN A 268 -20.50 22.36 1.89
CA ASN A 268 -20.74 22.50 0.45
C ASN A 268 -19.77 21.64 -0.37
N GLU A 269 -20.29 20.81 -1.24
CA GLU A 269 -19.50 19.92 -2.11
C GLU A 269 -18.57 20.69 -3.06
N TYR A 270 -19.03 21.82 -3.61
CA TYR A 270 -18.22 22.65 -4.51
C TYR A 270 -16.96 23.18 -3.82
N GLU A 271 -17.08 23.57 -2.57
CA GLU A 271 -15.96 24.04 -1.76
C GLU A 271 -14.95 22.92 -1.48
N LEU A 272 -15.44 21.73 -1.09
CA LEU A 272 -14.59 20.55 -0.89
C LEU A 272 -13.84 20.19 -2.16
N ARG A 273 -14.53 20.19 -3.30
CA ARG A 273 -13.94 19.91 -4.62
C ARG A 273 -12.81 20.87 -4.93
N HIS A 274 -13.04 22.16 -4.80
CA HIS A 274 -12.05 23.20 -5.05
C HIS A 274 -10.80 23.03 -4.16
N TRP A 275 -10.98 22.69 -2.90
CA TRP A 275 -9.85 22.45 -1.99
C TRP A 275 -9.07 21.20 -2.33
N ILE A 276 -9.75 20.14 -2.71
CA ILE A 276 -9.11 18.89 -3.15
C ILE A 276 -8.29 19.12 -4.42
N GLU A 277 -8.87 19.76 -5.42
CA GLU A 277 -8.20 20.06 -6.68
C GLU A 277 -6.95 20.93 -6.45
N ALA A 278 -7.05 21.97 -5.63
CA ALA A 278 -5.92 22.83 -5.31
C ALA A 278 -4.79 22.08 -4.57
N ALA A 279 -5.15 21.20 -3.62
CA ALA A 279 -4.18 20.41 -2.87
C ALA A 279 -3.46 19.39 -3.77
N LEU A 280 -4.22 18.65 -4.59
CA LEU A 280 -3.68 17.67 -5.54
C LEU A 280 -2.80 18.33 -6.61
N ALA A 281 -3.21 19.49 -7.12
CA ALA A 281 -2.40 20.25 -8.09
C ALA A 281 -1.07 20.71 -7.49
N SER A 282 -1.10 21.19 -6.25
CA SER A 282 0.13 21.61 -5.53
C SER A 282 1.12 20.45 -5.42
N VAL A 283 0.67 19.31 -4.91
CA VAL A 283 1.51 18.11 -4.73
C VAL A 283 1.96 17.54 -6.08
N GLY A 284 1.07 17.48 -7.06
CA GLY A 284 1.40 17.00 -8.41
C GLY A 284 2.49 17.83 -9.09
N ASN A 285 2.47 19.15 -8.92
CA ASN A 285 3.51 20.04 -9.43
C ASN A 285 4.87 19.78 -8.74
N GLU A 286 4.86 19.55 -7.44
CA GLU A 286 6.08 19.21 -6.69
C GLU A 286 6.66 17.85 -7.12
N ILE A 287 5.80 16.84 -7.32
CA ILE A 287 6.24 15.52 -7.84
C ILE A 287 6.85 15.69 -9.24
N THR A 288 6.18 16.44 -10.11
CA THR A 288 6.68 16.71 -11.47
C THR A 288 8.02 17.41 -11.46
N SER A 289 8.19 18.39 -10.56
CA SER A 289 9.46 19.10 -10.37
C SER A 289 10.55 18.16 -9.84
N PHE A 290 10.22 17.27 -8.90
CA PHE A 290 11.15 16.28 -8.36
C PHE A 290 11.63 15.31 -9.44
N VAL A 291 10.72 14.76 -10.25
CA VAL A 291 11.07 13.90 -11.40
C VAL A 291 12.00 14.64 -12.36
N GLY A 292 11.66 15.88 -12.71
CA GLY A 292 12.49 16.73 -13.57
C GLY A 292 13.90 16.98 -13.01
N THR A 293 14.01 17.15 -11.70
CA THR A 293 15.33 17.37 -11.05
C THR A 293 16.21 16.13 -11.12
N VAL A 294 15.63 14.92 -10.98
CA VAL A 294 16.41 13.67 -10.95
C VAL A 294 16.67 13.14 -12.36
N TRP A 295 15.69 13.24 -13.27
CA TRP A 295 15.76 12.61 -14.60
C TRP A 295 15.97 13.59 -15.75
N ASN A 296 16.20 14.87 -15.46
CA ASN A 296 16.48 15.84 -16.53
C ASN A 296 17.92 15.67 -17.02
N THR A 297 18.08 14.85 -18.05
CA THR A 297 19.38 14.49 -18.64
C THR A 297 19.70 15.27 -19.93
N SER A 298 18.74 16.04 -20.46
CA SER A 298 18.92 16.76 -21.72
C SER A 298 18.49 18.22 -21.65
N GLU A 299 19.21 19.09 -22.40
CA GLU A 299 18.84 20.49 -22.64
C GLU A 299 17.51 20.63 -23.42
N SER A 300 17.02 19.54 -24.03
CA SER A 300 15.82 19.54 -24.89
C SER A 300 14.49 19.53 -24.13
N GLY A 301 14.51 19.42 -22.80
CA GLY A 301 13.32 19.63 -21.96
C GLY A 301 12.38 18.43 -21.76
N ALA A 302 12.59 17.30 -22.44
CA ALA A 302 11.81 16.08 -22.20
C ALA A 302 12.43 15.29 -21.03
N VAL A 303 11.70 15.22 -19.91
CA VAL A 303 12.15 14.51 -18.72
C VAL A 303 12.19 13.00 -18.99
N GLY A 304 13.32 12.35 -18.66
CA GLY A 304 13.49 10.91 -18.83
C GLY A 304 13.54 10.45 -20.29
N SER A 305 13.96 11.30 -21.23
CA SER A 305 14.03 10.97 -22.66
C SER A 305 14.91 9.75 -22.99
N ASP A 306 15.89 9.46 -22.15
CA ASP A 306 16.79 8.30 -22.30
C ASP A 306 16.21 7.01 -21.73
N ILE A 307 15.10 7.11 -21.00
CA ILE A 307 14.41 5.96 -20.40
C ILE A 307 13.35 5.48 -21.39
N ALA A 308 13.53 4.28 -21.93
CA ALA A 308 12.67 3.77 -23.01
C ALA A 308 11.22 3.51 -22.57
N VAL A 309 11.01 3.12 -21.33
CA VAL A 309 9.69 2.90 -20.72
C VAL A 309 9.66 3.51 -19.33
N VAL A 310 8.70 4.35 -19.05
CA VAL A 310 8.45 4.91 -17.72
C VAL A 310 7.09 4.42 -17.21
N LEU A 311 7.08 3.70 -16.09
CA LEU A 311 5.88 3.24 -15.42
C LEU A 311 5.46 4.24 -14.35
N LEU A 312 4.18 4.58 -14.29
CA LEU A 312 3.59 5.29 -13.15
C LEU A 312 2.77 4.31 -12.34
N VAL A 313 3.19 4.04 -11.11
CA VAL A 313 2.61 3.02 -10.24
C VAL A 313 2.24 3.58 -8.86
N GLY A 314 1.84 2.71 -7.93
CA GLY A 314 1.40 3.11 -6.60
C GLY A 314 0.01 3.75 -6.58
N GLY A 315 -0.52 3.95 -5.37
CA GLY A 315 -1.85 4.56 -5.18
C GLY A 315 -1.96 6.01 -5.64
N GLY A 316 -0.85 6.74 -5.66
CA GLY A 316 -0.77 8.12 -6.14
C GLY A 316 -0.90 8.26 -7.66
N ALA A 317 -0.71 7.18 -8.42
CA ALA A 317 -0.88 7.21 -9.87
C ALA A 317 -2.27 7.70 -10.30
N TYR A 318 -3.30 7.35 -9.54
CA TYR A 318 -4.67 7.80 -9.80
C TYR A 318 -4.86 9.32 -9.70
N TYR A 319 -4.04 10.00 -8.89
CA TYR A 319 -4.14 11.42 -8.62
C TYR A 319 -3.20 12.27 -9.47
N PHE A 320 -2.04 11.72 -9.85
CA PHE A 320 -0.94 12.50 -10.43
C PHE A 320 -0.60 12.12 -11.88
N ALA A 321 -1.39 11.23 -12.51
CA ALA A 321 -1.11 10.80 -13.89
C ALA A 321 -1.10 11.97 -14.90
N GLU A 322 -2.08 12.88 -14.84
CA GLU A 322 -2.21 13.96 -15.80
C GLU A 322 -1.04 14.96 -15.75
N PRO A 323 -0.65 15.52 -14.59
CA PRO A 323 0.51 16.41 -14.53
C PRO A 323 1.82 15.72 -14.92
N LEU A 324 1.98 14.44 -14.61
CA LEU A 324 3.18 13.68 -14.97
C LEU A 324 3.24 13.35 -16.46
N LYS A 325 2.14 12.98 -17.12
CA LYS A 325 2.08 12.76 -18.57
C LYS A 325 2.44 13.99 -19.37
N ALA A 326 2.12 15.17 -18.88
CA ALA A 326 2.47 16.43 -19.53
C ALA A 326 4.00 16.64 -19.63
N ARG A 327 4.78 16.03 -18.73
CA ARG A 327 6.24 16.18 -18.68
C ARG A 327 6.99 14.92 -19.15
N VAL A 328 6.38 13.76 -19.01
CA VAL A 328 6.88 12.44 -19.41
C VAL A 328 5.87 11.84 -20.40
N PRO A 329 5.88 12.23 -21.69
CA PRO A 329 4.83 11.83 -22.64
C PRO A 329 4.73 10.31 -22.88
N HIS A 330 5.83 9.57 -22.69
CA HIS A 330 5.91 8.11 -22.83
C HIS A 330 5.58 7.35 -21.54
N LEU A 331 4.95 8.02 -20.56
CA LEU A 331 4.51 7.44 -19.31
C LEU A 331 3.39 6.39 -19.51
N VAL A 332 3.59 5.21 -18.99
CA VAL A 332 2.64 4.10 -19.01
C VAL A 332 2.05 3.91 -17.62
N VAL A 333 0.73 3.92 -17.51
CA VAL A 333 0.01 3.62 -16.25
C VAL A 333 -0.57 2.22 -16.38
N PRO A 334 -0.14 1.24 -15.56
CA PRO A 334 -0.74 -0.10 -15.53
C PRO A 334 -2.22 -0.04 -15.13
N GLN A 335 -2.98 -1.08 -15.48
CA GLN A 335 -4.41 -1.16 -15.16
C GLN A 335 -4.69 -1.08 -13.63
N ARG A 336 -3.81 -1.65 -12.83
CA ARG A 336 -3.85 -1.63 -11.36
C ARG A 336 -2.51 -1.13 -10.81
N PRO A 337 -2.27 0.17 -10.91
CA PRO A 337 -0.96 0.73 -10.56
C PRO A 337 -0.60 0.52 -9.09
N GLU A 338 -1.59 0.48 -8.20
CA GLU A 338 -1.43 0.23 -6.76
C GLU A 338 -0.90 -1.17 -6.44
N LEU A 339 -1.06 -2.13 -7.34
CA LEU A 339 -0.59 -3.50 -7.16
C LEU A 339 0.72 -3.81 -7.89
N ALA A 340 1.21 -2.91 -8.73
CA ALA A 340 2.31 -3.21 -9.65
C ALA A 340 3.55 -3.75 -8.93
N ASN A 341 3.96 -3.14 -7.82
CA ASN A 341 5.06 -3.64 -7.01
C ASN A 341 4.76 -5.03 -6.43
N ALA A 342 3.61 -5.21 -5.80
CA ALA A 342 3.24 -6.48 -5.17
C ALA A 342 3.13 -7.63 -6.20
N ILE A 343 2.67 -7.35 -7.43
CA ILE A 343 2.63 -8.32 -8.53
C ILE A 343 4.06 -8.77 -8.89
N GLY A 344 4.98 -7.83 -9.07
CA GLY A 344 6.36 -8.18 -9.37
C GLY A 344 7.07 -8.89 -8.23
N TYR A 345 6.79 -8.51 -6.98
CA TYR A 345 7.29 -9.22 -5.80
C TYR A 345 6.77 -10.67 -5.76
N ALA A 346 5.50 -10.91 -6.06
CA ALA A 346 4.93 -12.25 -6.12
C ALA A 346 5.56 -13.09 -7.24
N ALA A 347 5.77 -12.51 -8.42
CA ALA A 347 6.44 -13.17 -9.53
C ALA A 347 7.88 -13.57 -9.18
N LEU A 348 8.65 -12.66 -8.58
CA LEU A 348 10.01 -12.93 -8.13
C LEU A 348 10.04 -13.98 -7.00
N SER A 349 9.09 -13.91 -6.06
CA SER A 349 8.97 -14.92 -5.01
C SER A 349 8.70 -16.31 -5.60
N HIS A 350 7.84 -16.39 -6.62
CA HIS A 350 7.54 -17.64 -7.32
C HIS A 350 8.79 -18.23 -7.99
N GLU A 351 9.51 -17.41 -8.76
CA GLU A 351 10.74 -17.80 -9.41
C GLU A 351 11.80 -18.34 -8.42
N LEU A 352 12.05 -17.58 -7.34
CA LEU A 352 13.00 -17.99 -6.29
C LEU A 352 12.56 -19.27 -5.58
N SER A 353 11.25 -19.47 -5.37
CA SER A 353 10.70 -20.69 -4.78
C SER A 353 10.86 -21.91 -5.69
N GLN A 354 10.76 -21.75 -7.01
CA GLN A 354 11.02 -22.83 -7.97
C GLN A 354 12.49 -23.22 -7.97
N ARG A 355 13.41 -22.27 -7.98
CA ARG A 355 14.86 -22.53 -7.91
C ARG A 355 15.25 -23.33 -6.67
N LEU A 356 14.64 -23.08 -5.52
CA LEU A 356 14.89 -23.85 -4.30
C LEU A 356 14.44 -25.31 -4.41
N ARG A 357 13.37 -25.59 -5.15
CA ARG A 357 12.85 -26.96 -5.36
C ARG A 357 13.73 -27.79 -6.31
N THR A 358 14.43 -27.13 -7.24
CA THR A 358 15.31 -27.80 -8.22
C THR A 358 16.68 -28.13 -7.63
N VAL A 359 17.07 -27.52 -6.53
CA VAL A 359 18.37 -27.73 -5.87
C VAL A 359 18.27 -28.69 -4.66
N ALA A 360 17.06 -28.95 -4.16
CA ALA A 360 16.78 -29.88 -3.06
C ALA A 360 16.39 -31.27 -3.59
#